data_76ac09b96b049d8e71c81cc54e864039
#
_entry.id   76ac09b96b049d8e71c81cc54e864039
#
_cell.length_a   1.000
_cell.length_b   1.000
_cell.length_c   1.000
_cell.angle_alpha   90.00
_cell.angle_beta   90.00
_cell.angle_gamma   90.00
#
_symmetry.space_group_name_H-M   'P 1'
#
loop_
_entity.id
_entity.type
_entity.pdbx_description
1 polymer ?
#
loop_
_entity_poly.entity_id
_entity_poly.type
_entity_poly.pdbx_seq_one_letter_code
_entity_poly.pdbx_strand_id
1 'polypeptide(L)'
;MPAIVLVGAQWGDEGKGKATDLLGDRVDYVVRYQGGNNAGHTVVIGDESYALHMLPSGVLSENVTPVIGNGVVIDPEVLLDEIDTLQSRNVSCGKLLVSANAHLIMPYHRVLDKVTERHLGSNRIGTTGRGIGPAYGDKIARVGVRVQDLFDPGILDQKLDLVLRDKNQILTKVYNRRVIDPRRIAEDYKQYAERLRPYVADTGLILARALDEGKVVLLEGAQATMLDVDHGTYPFVTSSSPTAGGACAGSGIGPTRISQVIGIVKAYTTRVGEGPFPSELTDEHGEWLRKTGMEYGVTTGRPRRCGWFDAVIARYSARINGVTAFFLTKLDVLSTLDKVPICVAYDVDGHRTEEVPMTQTEFHHAKPVYEYFDGWWEDVSDARSINDLPKNARAYIKAIEDMIGAPIAGVGVGPRRDQTLQLRDLLR
;
A
#
# COMPACT_ATOMS: atom_id res chain seq x y z
N MET A 1 -24.61 6.60 0.96
CA MET A 1 -23.45 6.72 1.86
C MET A 1 -22.18 6.34 1.11
N PRO A 2 -21.00 6.77 1.54
CA PRO A 2 -19.84 6.88 0.68
C PRO A 2 -18.99 5.62 0.60
N ALA A 3 -18.37 5.39 -0.55
CA ALA A 3 -17.14 4.66 -0.62
C ALA A 3 -15.98 5.65 -0.44
N ILE A 4 -15.05 5.35 0.46
CA ILE A 4 -13.90 6.18 0.82
C ILE A 4 -12.64 5.43 0.44
N VAL A 5 -11.70 6.10 -0.24
CA VAL A 5 -10.43 5.48 -0.63
C VAL A 5 -9.31 6.03 0.23
N LEU A 6 -8.50 5.16 0.83
CA LEU A 6 -7.23 5.51 1.48
C LEU A 6 -6.07 5.18 0.54
N VAL A 7 -5.31 6.19 0.15
CA VAL A 7 -4.13 6.04 -0.70
C VAL A 7 -2.87 6.55 -0.01
N GLY A 8 -1.75 5.87 -0.20
CA GLY A 8 -0.44 6.43 0.12
C GLY A 8 -0.07 7.50 -0.91
N ALA A 9 0.33 8.67 -0.46
CA ALA A 9 0.62 9.80 -1.34
C ALA A 9 2.13 10.08 -1.51
N GLN A 10 2.98 9.17 -1.08
CA GLN A 10 4.45 9.23 -1.21
C GLN A 10 4.96 7.93 -1.86
N TRP A 11 5.94 7.22 -1.27
CA TRP A 11 6.49 5.94 -1.77
C TRP A 11 6.16 4.74 -0.89
N GLY A 12 5.06 4.76 -0.15
CA GLY A 12 4.67 3.71 0.79
C GLY A 12 5.15 3.96 2.21
N ASP A 13 4.69 3.11 3.12
CA ASP A 13 5.02 3.18 4.56
C ASP A 13 4.64 4.51 5.25
N GLU A 14 3.66 5.24 4.71
CA GLU A 14 3.17 6.51 5.27
C GLU A 14 2.37 6.31 6.58
N GLY A 15 2.06 5.09 6.96
CA GLY A 15 1.26 4.81 8.15
C GLY A 15 -0.25 4.71 7.87
N LYS A 16 -0.63 4.20 6.69
CA LYS A 16 -2.03 3.95 6.30
C LYS A 16 -2.80 3.14 7.33
N GLY A 17 -2.16 2.13 7.92
CA GLY A 17 -2.78 1.30 8.96
C GLY A 17 -3.32 2.09 10.15
N LYS A 18 -2.66 3.18 10.55
CA LYS A 18 -3.15 4.07 11.62
C LYS A 18 -4.43 4.79 11.23
N ALA A 19 -4.51 5.28 9.99
CA ALA A 19 -5.72 5.93 9.48
C ALA A 19 -6.87 4.92 9.33
N THR A 20 -6.59 3.71 8.86
CA THR A 20 -7.60 2.65 8.74
C THR A 20 -8.11 2.22 10.12
N ASP A 21 -7.24 2.06 11.10
CA ASP A 21 -7.61 1.71 12.47
C ASP A 21 -8.49 2.80 13.10
N LEU A 22 -8.16 4.07 12.90
CA LEU A 22 -8.98 5.19 13.39
C LEU A 22 -10.40 5.17 12.82
N LEU A 23 -10.57 4.73 11.57
CA LEU A 23 -11.87 4.67 10.89
C LEU A 23 -12.57 3.33 11.11
N GLY A 24 -11.86 2.28 11.54
CA GLY A 24 -12.32 0.90 11.56
C GLY A 24 -13.66 0.68 12.27
N ASP A 25 -13.89 1.34 13.41
CA ASP A 25 -15.16 1.20 14.17
C ASP A 25 -16.34 1.98 13.56
N ARG A 26 -16.11 2.77 12.52
CA ARG A 26 -17.08 3.67 11.89
C ARG A 26 -17.46 3.27 10.45
N VAL A 27 -16.92 2.14 9.97
CA VAL A 27 -17.18 1.61 8.62
C VAL A 27 -17.75 0.22 8.71
N ASP A 28 -18.55 -0.17 7.71
CA ASP A 28 -19.16 -1.50 7.64
C ASP A 28 -18.27 -2.50 6.89
N TYR A 29 -17.50 -2.03 5.92
CA TYR A 29 -16.59 -2.84 5.10
C TYR A 29 -15.23 -2.21 4.99
N VAL A 30 -14.17 -3.03 5.07
CA VAL A 30 -12.80 -2.65 4.73
C VAL A 30 -12.32 -3.54 3.60
N VAL A 31 -12.01 -2.93 2.46
CA VAL A 31 -11.70 -3.65 1.22
C VAL A 31 -10.25 -3.41 0.83
N ARG A 32 -9.48 -4.46 0.75
CA ARG A 32 -8.19 -4.43 0.10
C ARG A 32 -8.39 -4.62 -1.40
N TYR A 33 -8.02 -3.62 -2.20
CA TYR A 33 -8.38 -3.60 -3.61
C TYR A 33 -7.24 -3.95 -4.57
N GLN A 34 -5.98 -3.98 -4.12
CA GLN A 34 -4.82 -4.29 -4.96
C GLN A 34 -3.62 -4.79 -4.15
N GLY A 35 -2.53 -5.15 -4.85
CA GLY A 35 -1.32 -5.71 -4.25
C GLY A 35 -1.48 -7.20 -3.95
N GLY A 36 -0.76 -7.68 -2.98
CA GLY A 36 -0.76 -9.06 -2.53
C GLY A 36 0.01 -9.15 -1.21
N ASN A 37 0.67 -10.28 -0.94
CA ASN A 37 1.46 -10.50 0.26
C ASN A 37 2.79 -9.73 0.29
N ASN A 38 3.06 -8.85 -0.67
CA ASN A 38 4.19 -7.92 -0.67
C ASN A 38 3.97 -6.68 0.22
N ALA A 39 2.73 -6.40 0.60
CA ALA A 39 2.44 -5.41 1.62
C ALA A 39 2.57 -6.03 3.01
N GLY A 40 2.89 -5.20 3.98
CA GLY A 40 2.86 -5.56 5.38
C GLY A 40 2.47 -4.32 6.15
N HIS A 41 1.42 -4.39 6.94
CA HIS A 41 1.07 -3.32 7.87
C HIS A 41 0.86 -3.91 9.24
N THR A 42 1.27 -3.16 10.24
CA THR A 42 1.09 -3.52 11.64
C THR A 42 -0.05 -2.70 12.19
N VAL A 43 -1.00 -3.39 12.79
CA VAL A 43 -2.09 -2.78 13.58
C VAL A 43 -1.85 -3.09 15.04
N VAL A 44 -1.96 -2.08 15.89
CA VAL A 44 -1.78 -2.23 17.33
C VAL A 44 -3.13 -2.02 18.03
N ILE A 45 -3.62 -3.05 18.72
CA ILE A 45 -4.88 -2.99 19.48
C ILE A 45 -4.55 -3.28 20.95
N GLY A 46 -4.71 -2.28 21.81
CA GLY A 46 -4.24 -2.35 23.20
C GLY A 46 -2.72 -2.57 23.24
N ASP A 47 -2.29 -3.63 23.90
CA ASP A 47 -0.88 -4.03 24.03
C ASP A 47 -0.47 -5.08 22.95
N GLU A 48 -1.39 -5.49 22.10
CA GLU A 48 -1.13 -6.50 21.07
C GLU A 48 -0.83 -5.90 19.72
N SER A 49 0.14 -6.50 19.01
CA SER A 49 0.55 -6.11 17.65
C SER A 49 0.22 -7.23 16.65
N TYR A 50 -0.42 -6.86 15.56
CA TYR A 50 -0.83 -7.75 14.48
C TYR A 50 -0.16 -7.31 13.17
N ALA A 51 0.70 -8.17 12.64
CA ALA A 51 1.32 -7.94 11.34
C ALA A 51 0.47 -8.62 10.25
N LEU A 52 -0.21 -7.84 9.44
CA LEU A 52 -1.09 -8.31 8.36
C LEU A 52 -0.40 -8.15 7.00
N HIS A 53 -0.49 -9.17 6.16
CA HIS A 53 0.08 -9.18 4.81
C HIS A 53 -0.98 -9.26 3.72
N MET A 54 -1.92 -10.20 3.84
CA MET A 54 -3.01 -10.42 2.89
C MET A 54 -4.34 -9.86 3.40
N LEU A 55 -4.61 -10.05 4.67
CA LEU A 55 -5.90 -9.65 5.26
C LEU A 55 -6.02 -8.11 5.35
N PRO A 56 -7.21 -7.56 5.06
CA PRO A 56 -7.52 -6.17 5.35
C PRO A 56 -7.48 -5.91 6.85
N SER A 57 -7.10 -4.67 7.26
CA SER A 57 -7.04 -4.29 8.68
C SER A 57 -8.38 -4.45 9.42
N GLY A 58 -9.50 -4.32 8.71
CA GLY A 58 -10.84 -4.53 9.26
C GLY A 58 -11.12 -5.93 9.81
N VAL A 59 -10.26 -6.94 9.56
CA VAL A 59 -10.40 -8.28 10.16
C VAL A 59 -10.29 -8.27 11.69
N LEU A 60 -9.66 -7.24 12.24
CA LEU A 60 -9.47 -7.09 13.70
C LEU A 60 -10.67 -6.46 14.40
N SER A 61 -11.70 -6.02 13.67
CA SER A 61 -12.91 -5.38 14.21
C SER A 61 -14.12 -6.29 14.04
N GLU A 62 -14.80 -6.64 15.12
CA GLU A 62 -15.95 -7.56 15.09
C GLU A 62 -17.11 -7.07 14.24
N ASN A 63 -17.30 -5.74 14.13
CA ASN A 63 -18.42 -5.12 13.42
C ASN A 63 -18.15 -4.88 11.95
N VAL A 64 -16.92 -5.09 11.48
CA VAL A 64 -16.48 -4.83 10.11
C VAL A 64 -16.45 -6.13 9.30
N THR A 65 -16.83 -6.04 8.03
CA THR A 65 -16.65 -7.11 7.06
C THR A 65 -15.38 -6.87 6.26
N PRO A 66 -14.30 -7.64 6.48
CA PRO A 66 -13.08 -7.53 5.71
C PRO A 66 -13.26 -8.17 4.32
N VAL A 67 -12.77 -7.51 3.27
CA VAL A 67 -12.93 -7.96 1.88
C VAL A 67 -11.60 -7.93 1.15
N ILE A 68 -11.25 -9.03 0.48
CA ILE A 68 -10.18 -9.10 -0.50
C ILE A 68 -10.81 -8.96 -1.89
N GLY A 69 -10.59 -7.81 -2.53
CA GLY A 69 -11.17 -7.47 -3.83
C GLY A 69 -10.51 -8.18 -5.02
N ASN A 70 -11.14 -8.07 -6.17
CA ASN A 70 -10.70 -8.72 -7.41
C ASN A 70 -9.36 -8.20 -7.97
N GLY A 71 -8.90 -7.05 -7.52
CA GLY A 71 -7.60 -6.49 -7.93
C GLY A 71 -6.40 -7.09 -7.19
N VAL A 72 -6.61 -7.78 -6.08
CA VAL A 72 -5.55 -8.44 -5.30
C VAL A 72 -5.06 -9.70 -6.01
N VAL A 73 -3.74 -9.98 -5.91
CA VAL A 73 -3.18 -11.29 -6.24
C VAL A 73 -2.93 -12.06 -4.94
N ILE A 74 -3.54 -13.23 -4.83
CA ILE A 74 -3.65 -13.99 -3.59
C ILE A 74 -2.67 -15.17 -3.60
N ASP A 75 -1.79 -15.23 -2.61
CA ASP A 75 -1.07 -16.44 -2.26
C ASP A 75 -1.93 -17.23 -1.27
N PRO A 76 -2.54 -18.37 -1.68
CA PRO A 76 -3.50 -19.08 -0.83
C PRO A 76 -2.86 -19.67 0.41
N GLU A 77 -1.61 -20.12 0.33
CA GLU A 77 -0.84 -20.61 1.48
C GLU A 77 -0.69 -19.50 2.53
N VAL A 78 -0.20 -18.33 2.12
CA VAL A 78 0.01 -17.18 3.01
C VAL A 78 -1.31 -16.68 3.61
N LEU A 79 -2.38 -16.63 2.82
CA LEU A 79 -3.70 -16.20 3.31
C LEU A 79 -4.24 -17.16 4.39
N LEU A 80 -4.14 -18.44 4.15
CA LEU A 80 -4.63 -19.46 5.09
C LEU A 80 -3.80 -19.51 6.37
N ASP A 81 -2.47 -19.36 6.27
CA ASP A 81 -1.58 -19.28 7.43
C ASP A 81 -1.88 -18.04 8.28
N GLU A 82 -2.20 -16.92 7.63
CA GLU A 82 -2.57 -15.67 8.32
C GLU A 82 -3.92 -15.80 9.03
N ILE A 83 -4.90 -16.47 8.42
CA ILE A 83 -6.19 -16.82 9.03
C ILE A 83 -5.97 -17.70 10.26
N ASP A 84 -5.20 -18.79 10.13
CA ASP A 84 -4.90 -19.72 11.24
C ASP A 84 -4.20 -18.98 12.40
N THR A 85 -3.25 -18.09 12.06
CA THR A 85 -2.53 -17.30 13.07
C THR A 85 -3.48 -16.39 13.85
N LEU A 86 -4.41 -15.70 13.17
CA LEU A 86 -5.38 -14.84 13.84
C LEU A 86 -6.37 -15.65 14.69
N GLN A 87 -6.86 -16.77 14.17
CA GLN A 87 -7.77 -17.65 14.91
C GLN A 87 -7.11 -18.24 16.17
N SER A 88 -5.81 -18.57 16.11
CA SER A 88 -5.05 -19.04 17.30
C SER A 88 -4.93 -17.96 18.38
N ARG A 89 -5.11 -16.68 18.01
CA ARG A 89 -5.15 -15.52 18.89
C ARG A 89 -6.58 -15.04 19.22
N ASN A 90 -7.59 -15.91 19.01
CA ASN A 90 -9.00 -15.64 19.23
C ASN A 90 -9.60 -14.51 18.37
N VAL A 91 -9.00 -14.19 17.23
CA VAL A 91 -9.57 -13.25 16.24
C VAL A 91 -10.37 -14.03 15.21
N SER A 92 -11.66 -13.77 15.11
CA SER A 92 -12.54 -14.45 14.16
C SER A 92 -12.37 -13.92 12.74
N CYS A 93 -12.11 -14.81 11.78
CA CYS A 93 -12.10 -14.49 10.35
C CYS A 93 -13.41 -14.90 9.63
N GLY A 94 -14.48 -15.23 10.38
CA GLY A 94 -15.72 -15.75 9.81
C GLY A 94 -16.49 -14.81 8.89
N LYS A 95 -16.25 -13.49 8.98
CA LYS A 95 -16.84 -12.47 8.09
C LYS A 95 -16.00 -12.15 6.86
N LEU A 96 -14.81 -12.74 6.71
CA LEU A 96 -13.94 -12.48 5.57
C LEU A 96 -14.63 -12.83 4.26
N LEU A 97 -14.54 -11.94 3.28
CA LEU A 97 -14.98 -12.17 1.90
C LEU A 97 -13.78 -12.11 0.96
N VAL A 98 -13.66 -13.10 0.09
CA VAL A 98 -12.60 -13.20 -0.93
C VAL A 98 -13.26 -13.20 -2.31
N SER A 99 -12.85 -12.28 -3.17
CA SER A 99 -13.39 -12.21 -4.52
C SER A 99 -13.10 -13.48 -5.32
N ALA A 100 -14.13 -14.09 -5.87
CA ALA A 100 -14.01 -15.19 -6.83
C ALA A 100 -13.16 -14.81 -8.06
N ASN A 101 -13.13 -13.52 -8.41
CA ASN A 101 -12.39 -12.98 -9.56
C ASN A 101 -10.94 -12.57 -9.25
N ALA A 102 -10.48 -12.62 -8.01
CA ALA A 102 -9.08 -12.37 -7.66
C ALA A 102 -8.16 -13.43 -8.29
N HIS A 103 -6.94 -13.02 -8.66
CA HIS A 103 -5.97 -13.94 -9.25
C HIS A 103 -5.11 -14.60 -8.17
N LEU A 104 -4.61 -15.78 -8.48
CA LEU A 104 -3.75 -16.56 -7.58
C LEU A 104 -2.27 -16.36 -7.92
N ILE A 105 -1.47 -16.23 -6.89
CA ILE A 105 -0.01 -16.36 -6.99
C ILE A 105 0.29 -17.86 -6.97
N MET A 106 0.76 -18.35 -8.11
CA MET A 106 1.12 -19.77 -8.28
C MET A 106 2.60 -19.99 -7.92
N PRO A 107 3.03 -21.21 -7.59
CA PRO A 107 4.42 -21.51 -7.26
C PRO A 107 5.43 -21.08 -8.31
N TYR A 108 5.08 -21.19 -9.59
CA TYR A 108 5.94 -20.75 -10.69
C TYR A 108 6.13 -19.22 -10.73
N HIS A 109 5.19 -18.42 -10.23
CA HIS A 109 5.35 -16.98 -10.11
C HIS A 109 6.47 -16.64 -9.12
N ARG A 110 6.49 -17.29 -7.95
CA ARG A 110 7.56 -17.11 -6.95
C ARG A 110 8.94 -17.50 -7.48
N VAL A 111 9.01 -18.58 -8.29
CA VAL A 111 10.26 -19.01 -8.92
C VAL A 111 10.71 -18.00 -9.97
N LEU A 112 9.82 -17.58 -10.87
CA LEU A 112 10.10 -16.60 -11.91
C LEU A 112 10.57 -15.25 -11.35
N ASP A 113 9.90 -14.72 -10.35
CA ASP A 113 10.27 -13.48 -9.68
C ASP A 113 11.74 -13.52 -9.19
N LYS A 114 12.09 -14.58 -8.45
CA LYS A 114 13.45 -14.76 -7.92
C LYS A 114 14.52 -14.95 -9.00
N VAL A 115 14.22 -15.68 -10.08
CA VAL A 115 15.23 -15.93 -11.12
C VAL A 115 15.40 -14.72 -12.04
N THR A 116 14.33 -13.99 -12.31
CA THR A 116 14.39 -12.74 -13.09
C THR A 116 15.22 -11.66 -12.38
N GLU A 117 14.98 -11.43 -11.08
CA GLU A 117 15.77 -10.50 -10.27
C GLU A 117 17.28 -10.85 -10.29
N ARG A 118 17.61 -12.15 -10.19
CA ARG A 118 19.00 -12.59 -10.29
C ARG A 118 19.58 -12.37 -11.70
N HIS A 119 18.79 -12.59 -12.74
CA HIS A 119 19.21 -12.40 -14.11
C HIS A 119 19.47 -10.93 -14.45
N LEU A 120 18.66 -10.02 -13.90
CA LEU A 120 18.83 -8.58 -14.07
C LEU A 120 20.10 -8.04 -13.38
N GLY A 121 20.63 -8.73 -12.38
CA GLY A 121 21.90 -8.37 -11.72
C GLY A 121 21.90 -6.93 -11.16
N SER A 122 22.74 -6.05 -11.70
CA SER A 122 22.79 -4.63 -11.30
C SER A 122 21.54 -3.84 -11.68
N ASN A 123 20.79 -4.29 -12.66
CA ASN A 123 19.56 -3.64 -13.14
C ASN A 123 18.31 -4.18 -12.43
N ARG A 124 18.47 -4.87 -11.32
CA ARG A 124 17.36 -5.41 -10.54
C ARG A 124 16.41 -4.31 -10.08
N ILE A 125 15.13 -4.63 -10.00
CA ILE A 125 14.08 -3.72 -9.52
C ILE A 125 14.05 -3.67 -8.00
N GLY A 126 14.50 -4.73 -7.33
CA GLY A 126 14.45 -4.89 -5.89
C GLY A 126 13.12 -5.46 -5.40
N THR A 127 12.53 -6.40 -6.16
CA THR A 127 11.26 -7.04 -5.82
C THR A 127 11.33 -7.79 -4.48
N THR A 128 10.16 -8.12 -3.92
CA THR A 128 10.06 -8.92 -2.69
C THR A 128 10.30 -10.42 -2.92
N GLY A 129 10.40 -10.88 -4.18
CA GLY A 129 10.55 -12.28 -4.55
C GLY A 129 9.32 -13.16 -4.24
N ARG A 130 8.14 -12.53 -4.07
CA ARG A 130 6.88 -13.20 -3.70
C ARG A 130 5.98 -13.52 -4.88
N GLY A 131 6.43 -13.25 -6.11
CA GLY A 131 5.69 -13.59 -7.33
C GLY A 131 4.61 -12.59 -7.74
N ILE A 132 4.59 -11.40 -7.14
CA ILE A 132 3.57 -10.38 -7.40
C ILE A 132 3.61 -9.93 -8.86
N GLY A 133 4.78 -9.49 -9.35
CA GLY A 133 4.95 -9.04 -10.73
C GLY A 133 4.55 -10.10 -11.76
N PRO A 134 5.09 -11.31 -11.70
CA PRO A 134 4.69 -12.40 -12.59
C PRO A 134 3.19 -12.74 -12.54
N ALA A 135 2.54 -12.68 -11.36
CA ALA A 135 1.10 -12.93 -11.23
C ALA A 135 0.25 -11.83 -11.94
N TYR A 136 0.62 -10.56 -11.77
CA TYR A 136 -0.01 -9.46 -12.53
C TYR A 136 0.29 -9.56 -14.03
N GLY A 137 1.50 -9.98 -14.40
CA GLY A 137 1.85 -10.25 -15.81
C GLY A 137 0.93 -11.29 -16.43
N ASP A 138 0.69 -12.41 -15.76
CA ASP A 138 -0.21 -13.45 -16.24
C ASP A 138 -1.68 -12.99 -16.27
N LYS A 139 -2.11 -12.16 -15.31
CA LYS A 139 -3.44 -11.54 -15.33
C LYS A 139 -3.65 -10.71 -16.60
N ILE A 140 -2.70 -9.84 -16.96
CA ILE A 140 -2.79 -8.97 -18.12
C ILE A 140 -2.64 -9.76 -19.43
N ALA A 141 -1.78 -10.80 -19.44
CA ALA A 141 -1.65 -11.74 -20.56
C ALA A 141 -2.88 -12.67 -20.71
N ARG A 142 -3.81 -12.65 -19.75
CA ARG A 142 -5.06 -13.45 -19.72
C ARG A 142 -4.82 -14.97 -19.63
N VAL A 143 -3.72 -15.35 -19.01
CA VAL A 143 -3.37 -16.76 -18.74
C VAL A 143 -3.39 -17.09 -17.25
N GLY A 144 -3.71 -16.09 -16.39
CA GLY A 144 -3.72 -16.26 -14.94
C GLY A 144 -4.86 -17.16 -14.45
N VAL A 145 -4.61 -17.78 -13.29
CA VAL A 145 -5.58 -18.59 -12.56
C VAL A 145 -6.30 -17.72 -11.53
N ARG A 146 -7.63 -17.79 -11.49
CA ARG A 146 -8.47 -17.06 -10.53
C ARG A 146 -8.91 -17.97 -9.39
N VAL A 147 -9.35 -17.37 -8.29
CA VAL A 147 -9.89 -18.10 -7.13
C VAL A 147 -11.04 -19.01 -7.53
N GLN A 148 -11.97 -18.57 -8.38
CA GLN A 148 -13.10 -19.40 -8.88
C GLN A 148 -12.65 -20.67 -9.62
N ASP A 149 -11.51 -20.65 -10.28
CA ASP A 149 -11.00 -21.79 -11.04
C ASP A 149 -10.64 -22.99 -10.13
N LEU A 150 -10.38 -22.71 -8.83
CA LEU A 150 -10.13 -23.75 -7.84
C LEU A 150 -11.32 -24.70 -7.63
N PHE A 151 -12.54 -24.23 -7.93
CA PHE A 151 -13.78 -24.98 -7.69
C PHE A 151 -14.25 -25.78 -8.91
N ASP A 152 -13.49 -25.72 -10.00
CA ASP A 152 -13.64 -26.55 -11.20
C ASP A 152 -12.28 -27.23 -11.50
N PRO A 153 -12.09 -28.49 -11.04
CA PRO A 153 -10.83 -29.19 -11.25
C PRO A 153 -10.43 -29.34 -12.72
N GLY A 154 -11.40 -29.48 -13.62
CA GLY A 154 -11.14 -29.60 -15.06
C GLY A 154 -10.59 -28.33 -15.66
N ILE A 155 -11.15 -27.18 -15.27
CA ILE A 155 -10.66 -25.85 -15.67
C ILE A 155 -9.28 -25.57 -15.06
N LEU A 156 -9.07 -25.91 -13.78
CA LEU A 156 -7.78 -25.72 -13.12
C LEU A 156 -6.68 -26.52 -13.83
N ASP A 157 -6.90 -27.82 -14.08
CA ASP A 157 -5.95 -28.71 -14.75
C ASP A 157 -5.62 -28.16 -16.16
N GLN A 158 -6.63 -27.79 -16.95
CA GLN A 158 -6.45 -27.24 -18.29
C GLN A 158 -5.61 -25.95 -18.29
N LYS A 159 -5.89 -25.02 -17.36
CA LYS A 159 -5.13 -23.76 -17.24
C LYS A 159 -3.70 -24.01 -16.82
N LEU A 160 -3.45 -24.90 -15.86
CA LEU A 160 -2.11 -25.24 -15.40
C LEU A 160 -1.29 -25.88 -16.52
N ASP A 161 -1.84 -26.81 -17.28
CA ASP A 161 -1.15 -27.44 -18.41
C ASP A 161 -0.77 -26.42 -19.49
N LEU A 162 -1.69 -25.51 -19.79
CA LEU A 162 -1.46 -24.46 -20.80
C LEU A 162 -0.35 -23.51 -20.36
N VAL A 163 -0.46 -22.96 -19.16
CA VAL A 163 0.49 -21.97 -18.65
C VAL A 163 1.87 -22.57 -18.40
N LEU A 164 1.94 -23.76 -17.80
CA LEU A 164 3.22 -24.38 -17.47
C LEU A 164 3.96 -24.91 -18.69
N ARG A 165 3.30 -25.16 -19.82
CA ARG A 165 3.96 -25.47 -21.07
C ARG A 165 4.97 -24.37 -21.45
N ASP A 166 4.56 -23.12 -21.40
CA ASP A 166 5.41 -21.97 -21.77
C ASP A 166 6.37 -21.61 -20.63
N LYS A 167 5.86 -21.54 -19.39
CA LYS A 167 6.71 -21.20 -18.22
C LYS A 167 7.85 -22.19 -18.01
N ASN A 168 7.61 -23.49 -18.20
CA ASN A 168 8.64 -24.51 -18.10
C ASN A 168 9.71 -24.38 -19.20
N GLN A 169 9.35 -23.93 -20.40
CA GLN A 169 10.36 -23.65 -21.43
C GLN A 169 11.25 -22.46 -21.01
N ILE A 170 10.65 -21.39 -20.49
CA ILE A 170 11.41 -20.26 -19.96
C ILE A 170 12.32 -20.70 -18.79
N LEU A 171 11.78 -21.42 -17.84
CA LEU A 171 12.54 -21.91 -16.69
C LEU A 171 13.72 -22.79 -17.09
N THR A 172 13.52 -23.71 -18.02
CA THR A 172 14.57 -24.66 -18.43
C THR A 172 15.58 -24.05 -19.39
N LYS A 173 15.11 -23.40 -20.45
CA LYS A 173 15.98 -22.94 -21.56
C LYS A 173 16.65 -21.59 -21.27
N VAL A 174 15.97 -20.69 -20.55
CA VAL A 174 16.52 -19.36 -20.26
C VAL A 174 17.21 -19.35 -18.91
N TYR A 175 16.59 -19.91 -17.89
CA TYR A 175 17.08 -19.81 -16.49
C TYR A 175 17.78 -21.06 -15.97
N ASN A 176 17.87 -22.14 -16.76
CA ASN A 176 18.46 -23.43 -16.38
C ASN A 176 17.90 -23.95 -15.03
N ARG A 177 16.55 -23.96 -14.92
CA ARG A 177 15.81 -24.44 -13.77
C ARG A 177 15.05 -25.71 -14.11
N ARG A 178 14.67 -26.46 -13.07
CA ARG A 178 13.85 -27.68 -13.24
C ARG A 178 12.44 -27.31 -13.68
N VAL A 179 11.82 -28.23 -14.41
CA VAL A 179 10.38 -28.15 -14.75
C VAL A 179 9.55 -28.21 -13.47
N ILE A 180 8.40 -27.55 -13.52
CA ILE A 180 7.38 -27.61 -12.49
C ILE A 180 6.26 -28.52 -13.00
N ASP A 181 5.86 -29.49 -12.18
CA ASP A 181 4.80 -30.42 -12.52
C ASP A 181 3.41 -29.78 -12.25
N PRO A 182 2.54 -29.63 -13.26
CA PRO A 182 1.19 -29.08 -13.09
C PRO A 182 0.33 -29.94 -12.16
N ARG A 183 0.49 -31.27 -12.16
CA ARG A 183 -0.34 -32.15 -11.33
C ARG A 183 -0.12 -31.94 -9.85
N ARG A 184 1.16 -31.76 -9.46
CA ARG A 184 1.49 -31.47 -8.06
C ARG A 184 0.86 -30.15 -7.59
N ILE A 185 0.89 -29.11 -8.43
CA ILE A 185 0.22 -27.86 -8.10
C ILE A 185 -1.29 -28.07 -7.95
N ALA A 186 -1.91 -28.80 -8.88
CA ALA A 186 -3.35 -29.07 -8.83
C ALA A 186 -3.74 -29.82 -7.54
N GLU A 187 -2.94 -30.77 -7.08
CA GLU A 187 -3.17 -31.51 -5.83
C GLU A 187 -3.09 -30.59 -4.60
N ASP A 188 -2.03 -29.76 -4.50
CA ASP A 188 -1.86 -28.81 -3.39
C ASP A 188 -3.03 -27.79 -3.37
N TYR A 189 -3.43 -27.29 -4.54
CA TYR A 189 -4.45 -26.26 -4.65
C TYR A 189 -5.88 -26.79 -4.43
N LYS A 190 -6.14 -28.08 -4.59
CA LYS A 190 -7.41 -28.72 -4.16
C LYS A 190 -7.62 -28.60 -2.65
N GLN A 191 -6.56 -28.73 -1.85
CA GLN A 191 -6.64 -28.56 -0.39
C GLN A 191 -6.96 -27.10 -0.03
N TYR A 192 -6.31 -26.16 -0.71
CA TYR A 192 -6.61 -24.72 -0.51
C TYR A 192 -8.05 -24.37 -0.92
N ALA A 193 -8.57 -24.99 -1.99
CA ALA A 193 -9.94 -24.77 -2.45
C ALA A 193 -10.98 -25.04 -1.35
N GLU A 194 -10.88 -26.18 -0.69
CA GLU A 194 -11.84 -26.57 0.38
C GLU A 194 -11.79 -25.59 1.56
N ARG A 195 -10.60 -25.14 1.94
CA ARG A 195 -10.42 -24.19 3.04
C ARG A 195 -10.87 -22.76 2.67
N LEU A 196 -10.71 -22.36 1.41
CA LEU A 196 -11.11 -21.03 0.93
C LEU A 196 -12.60 -20.93 0.62
N ARG A 197 -13.27 -22.04 0.32
CA ARG A 197 -14.68 -22.08 -0.09
C ARG A 197 -15.62 -21.25 0.77
N PRO A 198 -15.54 -21.27 2.12
CA PRO A 198 -16.44 -20.48 2.97
C PRO A 198 -16.32 -18.97 2.81
N TYR A 199 -15.18 -18.50 2.30
CA TYR A 199 -14.88 -17.06 2.19
C TYR A 199 -15.17 -16.49 0.80
N VAL A 200 -15.33 -17.36 -0.22
CA VAL A 200 -15.39 -16.91 -1.63
C VAL A 200 -16.77 -16.40 -1.99
N ALA A 201 -16.81 -15.20 -2.58
CA ALA A 201 -18.03 -14.50 -2.92
C ALA A 201 -17.89 -13.60 -4.16
N ASP A 202 -19.01 -13.16 -4.70
CA ASP A 202 -19.07 -12.02 -5.63
C ASP A 202 -19.02 -10.73 -4.82
N THR A 203 -17.77 -10.31 -4.51
CA THR A 203 -17.52 -9.15 -3.66
C THR A 203 -17.99 -7.85 -4.31
N GLY A 204 -17.91 -7.72 -5.65
CA GLY A 204 -18.37 -6.54 -6.35
C GLY A 204 -19.88 -6.32 -6.18
N LEU A 205 -20.67 -7.37 -6.33
CA LEU A 205 -22.12 -7.31 -6.11
C LEU A 205 -22.47 -7.01 -4.64
N ILE A 206 -21.77 -7.64 -3.69
CA ILE A 206 -21.99 -7.40 -2.26
C ILE A 206 -21.72 -5.94 -1.91
N LEU A 207 -20.59 -5.39 -2.35
CA LEU A 207 -20.22 -4.00 -2.09
C LEU A 207 -21.17 -3.00 -2.76
N ALA A 208 -21.64 -3.29 -3.98
CA ALA A 208 -22.66 -2.45 -4.65
C ALA A 208 -23.95 -2.39 -3.84
N ARG A 209 -24.47 -3.53 -3.39
CA ARG A 209 -25.67 -3.62 -2.54
C ARG A 209 -25.48 -2.91 -1.19
N ALA A 210 -24.32 -3.11 -0.55
CA ALA A 210 -23.97 -2.44 0.71
C ALA A 210 -24.04 -0.91 0.57
N LEU A 211 -23.51 -0.36 -0.53
CA LEU A 211 -23.57 1.07 -0.82
C LEU A 211 -25.01 1.54 -1.09
N ASP A 212 -25.84 0.73 -1.74
CA ASP A 212 -27.28 1.03 -1.96
C ASP A 212 -28.07 1.03 -0.66
N GLU A 213 -27.71 0.17 0.29
CA GLU A 213 -28.24 0.12 1.65
C GLU A 213 -27.73 1.23 2.57
N GLY A 214 -26.84 2.09 2.06
CA GLY A 214 -26.28 3.20 2.84
C GLY A 214 -25.13 2.82 3.78
N LYS A 215 -24.51 1.65 3.56
CA LYS A 215 -23.33 1.21 4.31
C LYS A 215 -22.08 1.97 3.90
N VAL A 216 -21.14 2.11 4.83
CA VAL A 216 -19.85 2.78 4.61
C VAL A 216 -18.79 1.77 4.20
N VAL A 217 -18.18 1.97 3.03
CA VAL A 217 -17.14 1.11 2.49
C VAL A 217 -15.81 1.86 2.47
N LEU A 218 -14.80 1.34 3.16
CA LEU A 218 -13.43 1.85 3.15
C LEU A 218 -12.57 0.99 2.21
N LEU A 219 -11.97 1.61 1.20
CA LEU A 219 -11.05 0.98 0.26
C LEU A 219 -9.62 1.23 0.72
N GLU A 220 -8.99 0.20 1.30
CA GLU A 220 -7.64 0.26 1.87
C GLU A 220 -6.59 -0.01 0.80
N GLY A 221 -5.81 1.01 0.44
CA GLY A 221 -4.68 0.88 -0.48
C GLY A 221 -3.44 0.28 0.19
N ALA A 222 -2.73 -0.55 -0.56
CA ALA A 222 -1.37 -0.96 -0.25
C ALA A 222 -0.39 -0.13 -1.10
N GLN A 223 0.91 -0.07 -0.72
CA GLN A 223 1.92 0.75 -1.39
C GLN A 223 1.53 2.25 -1.44
N ALA A 224 1.81 2.96 -2.53
CA ALA A 224 1.53 4.39 -2.67
C ALA A 224 1.54 4.86 -4.13
N THR A 225 1.11 6.09 -4.37
CA THR A 225 0.97 6.70 -5.70
C THR A 225 2.29 6.67 -6.48
N MET A 226 3.43 7.00 -5.85
CA MET A 226 4.73 6.99 -6.53
C MET A 226 5.26 5.58 -6.85
N LEU A 227 4.55 4.54 -6.40
CA LEU A 227 4.80 3.13 -6.74
C LEU A 227 3.74 2.55 -7.70
N ASP A 228 2.80 3.37 -8.19
CA ASP A 228 1.80 2.95 -9.18
C ASP A 228 2.46 2.58 -10.51
N VAL A 229 1.97 1.52 -11.17
CA VAL A 229 2.57 1.00 -12.41
C VAL A 229 2.52 2.00 -13.56
N ASP A 230 1.50 2.86 -13.60
CA ASP A 230 1.29 3.86 -14.66
C ASP A 230 1.78 5.26 -14.25
N HIS A 231 1.63 5.62 -12.97
CA HIS A 231 1.85 6.98 -12.47
C HIS A 231 3.08 7.12 -11.58
N GLY A 232 3.72 6.01 -11.21
CA GLY A 232 4.89 5.99 -10.33
C GLY A 232 6.21 6.12 -11.06
N THR A 233 7.28 5.90 -10.32
CA THR A 233 8.68 5.98 -10.77
C THR A 233 9.10 4.72 -11.53
N TYR A 234 8.43 4.40 -12.63
CA TYR A 234 8.71 3.23 -13.46
C TYR A 234 10.19 3.19 -13.91
N PRO A 235 10.90 2.05 -13.87
CA PRO A 235 10.41 0.69 -13.56
C PRO A 235 10.41 0.35 -12.06
N PHE A 236 10.81 1.26 -11.18
CA PHE A 236 10.91 1.07 -9.74
C PHE A 236 9.55 1.28 -9.06
N VAL A 237 8.60 0.43 -9.40
CA VAL A 237 7.19 0.48 -8.99
C VAL A 237 6.68 -0.90 -8.60
N THR A 238 5.47 -0.96 -8.03
CA THR A 238 4.72 -2.22 -7.94
C THR A 238 4.02 -2.53 -9.26
N SER A 239 3.66 -3.78 -9.49
CA SER A 239 2.92 -4.19 -10.69
C SER A 239 1.40 -3.99 -10.57
N SER A 240 0.96 -3.23 -9.58
CA SER A 240 -0.45 -2.94 -9.32
C SER A 240 -0.73 -1.44 -9.36
N SER A 241 -2.00 -1.06 -9.30
CA SER A 241 -2.44 0.33 -9.28
C SER A 241 -2.95 0.72 -7.89
N PRO A 242 -2.07 1.26 -7.01
CA PRO A 242 -2.43 1.74 -5.66
C PRO A 242 -3.21 3.06 -5.65
N THR A 243 -3.45 3.67 -6.80
CA THR A 243 -4.21 4.92 -6.94
C THR A 243 -5.71 4.74 -6.68
N ALA A 244 -6.44 5.84 -6.50
CA ALA A 244 -7.89 5.83 -6.35
C ALA A 244 -8.61 5.26 -7.59
N GLY A 245 -8.06 5.47 -8.79
CA GLY A 245 -8.54 4.81 -10.01
C GLY A 245 -8.41 3.29 -9.94
N GLY A 246 -7.30 2.80 -9.40
CA GLY A 246 -7.08 1.37 -9.15
C GLY A 246 -8.03 0.79 -8.11
N ALA A 247 -8.49 1.58 -7.15
CA ALA A 247 -9.48 1.17 -6.17
C ALA A 247 -10.83 0.82 -6.81
N CYS A 248 -11.28 1.60 -7.78
CA CYS A 248 -12.51 1.31 -8.53
C CYS A 248 -12.40 -0.02 -9.29
N ALA A 249 -11.32 -0.21 -10.07
CA ALA A 249 -11.09 -1.43 -10.83
C ALA A 249 -10.92 -2.66 -9.93
N GLY A 250 -10.20 -2.50 -8.81
CA GLY A 250 -9.84 -3.60 -7.91
C GLY A 250 -10.92 -4.03 -6.93
N SER A 251 -11.95 -3.20 -6.71
CA SER A 251 -13.11 -3.53 -5.86
C SER A 251 -14.38 -3.84 -6.64
N GLY A 252 -14.47 -3.37 -7.90
CA GLY A 252 -15.69 -3.42 -8.71
C GLY A 252 -16.69 -2.30 -8.37
N ILE A 253 -16.27 -1.28 -7.61
CA ILE A 253 -17.11 -0.10 -7.30
C ILE A 253 -16.94 0.93 -8.42
N GLY A 254 -18.05 1.42 -8.95
CA GLY A 254 -18.01 2.48 -9.98
C GLY A 254 -17.43 3.80 -9.46
N PRO A 255 -16.67 4.55 -10.27
CA PRO A 255 -15.96 5.76 -9.82
C PRO A 255 -16.89 6.84 -9.25
N THR A 256 -18.12 6.95 -9.72
CA THR A 256 -19.13 7.91 -9.23
C THR A 256 -19.67 7.58 -7.83
N ARG A 257 -19.35 6.40 -7.31
CA ARG A 257 -19.71 5.99 -5.94
C ARG A 257 -18.62 6.36 -4.92
N ILE A 258 -17.43 6.74 -5.38
CA ILE A 258 -16.35 7.25 -4.52
C ILE A 258 -16.72 8.67 -4.11
N SER A 259 -16.88 8.91 -2.82
CA SER A 259 -17.23 10.23 -2.28
C SER A 259 -16.02 10.98 -1.74
N GLN A 260 -15.00 10.24 -1.26
CA GLN A 260 -13.80 10.83 -0.70
C GLN A 260 -12.56 10.01 -1.05
N VAL A 261 -11.46 10.70 -1.22
CA VAL A 261 -10.13 10.11 -1.33
C VAL A 261 -9.22 10.76 -0.29
N ILE A 262 -8.76 9.97 0.65
CA ILE A 262 -7.88 10.41 1.74
C ILE A 262 -6.44 10.02 1.37
N GLY A 263 -5.61 11.04 1.17
CA GLY A 263 -4.17 10.86 0.95
C GLY A 263 -3.44 10.73 2.29
N ILE A 264 -2.64 9.69 2.47
CA ILE A 264 -1.81 9.55 3.66
C ILE A 264 -0.40 10.02 3.32
N VAL A 265 0.09 10.97 4.10
CA VAL A 265 1.46 11.49 4.01
C VAL A 265 2.14 11.38 5.38
N LYS A 266 3.43 11.18 5.36
CA LYS A 266 4.29 11.26 6.54
C LYS A 266 4.90 12.66 6.61
N ALA A 267 5.14 13.20 7.79
CA ALA A 267 5.75 14.53 7.99
C ALA A 267 7.18 14.65 7.40
N TYR A 268 7.73 13.56 6.92
CA TYR A 268 8.94 13.44 6.11
C TYR A 268 8.70 12.36 5.04
N THR A 269 9.67 11.99 4.25
CA THR A 269 9.47 11.01 3.17
C THR A 269 10.35 9.79 3.38
N THR A 270 9.81 8.60 3.08
CA THR A 270 10.60 7.36 3.09
C THR A 270 10.36 6.56 1.83
N ARG A 271 11.38 5.80 1.39
CA ARG A 271 11.30 4.89 0.26
C ARG A 271 12.00 3.57 0.56
N VAL A 272 11.41 2.47 0.12
CA VAL A 272 12.07 1.17 0.08
C VAL A 272 12.43 0.83 -1.37
N GLY A 273 13.60 0.23 -1.56
CA GLY A 273 14.09 -0.19 -2.89
C GLY A 273 14.78 0.91 -3.68
N GLU A 274 15.07 0.57 -4.93
CA GLU A 274 15.80 1.44 -5.86
C GLU A 274 14.90 2.52 -6.49
N GLY A 275 15.49 3.38 -7.28
CA GLY A 275 14.81 4.41 -8.05
C GLY A 275 14.97 5.83 -7.50
N PRO A 276 14.44 6.85 -8.21
CA PRO A 276 14.63 8.26 -7.88
C PRO A 276 13.97 8.63 -6.55
N PHE A 277 14.68 9.48 -5.81
CA PHE A 277 14.20 10.05 -4.55
C PHE A 277 14.86 11.42 -4.35
N PRO A 278 14.37 12.48 -5.01
CA PRO A 278 15.05 13.79 -5.02
C PRO A 278 15.32 14.37 -3.64
N SER A 279 14.40 14.23 -2.70
CA SER A 279 14.55 14.72 -1.32
C SER A 279 15.31 13.77 -0.37
N GLU A 280 15.94 12.71 -0.89
CA GLU A 280 16.71 11.74 -0.07
C GLU A 280 17.86 12.40 0.65
N LEU A 281 18.08 11.99 1.89
CA LEU A 281 19.18 12.39 2.74
C LEU A 281 20.15 11.21 2.94
N THR A 282 21.38 11.38 2.50
CA THR A 282 22.46 10.38 2.65
C THR A 282 23.45 10.76 3.76
N ASP A 283 23.12 11.79 4.52
CA ASP A 283 23.89 12.38 5.62
C ASP A 283 23.39 11.93 7.01
N GLU A 284 23.86 12.62 8.03
CA GLU A 284 23.50 12.40 9.43
C GLU A 284 21.99 12.64 9.71
N HIS A 285 21.34 13.54 8.96
CA HIS A 285 19.89 13.79 9.10
C HIS A 285 19.08 12.60 8.59
N GLY A 286 19.49 12.00 7.47
CA GLY A 286 18.85 10.78 6.96
C GLY A 286 18.95 9.61 7.92
N GLU A 287 20.12 9.45 8.55
CA GLU A 287 20.34 8.41 9.57
C GLU A 287 19.55 8.70 10.85
N TRP A 288 19.47 9.96 11.25
CA TRP A 288 18.69 10.40 12.40
C TRP A 288 17.20 10.13 12.17
N LEU A 289 16.62 10.53 11.01
CA LEU A 289 15.21 10.22 10.64
C LEU A 289 14.94 8.71 10.70
N ARG A 290 15.87 7.90 10.19
CA ARG A 290 15.74 6.43 10.20
C ARG A 290 15.67 5.87 11.60
N LYS A 291 16.54 6.31 12.49
CA LYS A 291 16.62 5.84 13.89
C LYS A 291 15.42 6.33 14.71
N THR A 292 15.17 7.64 14.69
CA THR A 292 14.08 8.26 15.48
C THR A 292 12.72 7.82 14.98
N GLY A 293 12.54 7.75 13.66
CA GLY A 293 11.30 7.29 13.03
C GLY A 293 11.12 5.77 13.03
N MET A 294 12.12 4.98 13.48
CA MET A 294 12.11 3.51 13.41
C MET A 294 11.84 3.01 11.99
N GLU A 295 12.53 3.60 11.00
CA GLU A 295 12.26 3.38 9.59
C GLU A 295 12.95 2.12 9.06
N TYR A 296 12.37 0.98 9.44
CA TYR A 296 12.76 -0.36 9.01
C TYR A 296 11.55 -1.12 8.48
N GLY A 297 11.76 -1.96 7.47
CA GLY A 297 10.69 -2.76 6.89
C GLY A 297 10.19 -3.83 7.87
N VAL A 298 8.89 -3.85 8.13
CA VAL A 298 8.26 -4.80 9.07
C VAL A 298 8.58 -6.26 8.71
N THR A 299 8.54 -6.58 7.42
CA THR A 299 8.73 -7.96 6.93
C THR A 299 10.20 -8.34 6.72
N THR A 300 11.04 -7.40 6.30
CA THR A 300 12.40 -7.69 5.84
C THR A 300 13.48 -7.14 6.76
N GLY A 301 13.12 -6.27 7.72
CA GLY A 301 14.07 -5.52 8.54
C GLY A 301 14.96 -4.55 7.75
N ARG A 302 14.74 -4.39 6.43
CA ARG A 302 15.57 -3.50 5.60
C ARG A 302 15.42 -2.06 6.04
N PRO A 303 16.52 -1.30 6.15
CA PRO A 303 16.46 0.12 6.41
C PRO A 303 15.76 0.83 5.24
N ARG A 304 14.88 1.78 5.57
CA ARG A 304 14.26 2.67 4.59
C ARG A 304 15.20 3.83 4.28
N ARG A 305 15.20 4.27 3.04
CA ARG A 305 15.79 5.55 2.62
C ARG A 305 14.89 6.66 3.17
N CYS A 306 15.48 7.70 3.74
CA CYS A 306 14.74 8.79 4.37
C CYS A 306 15.09 10.12 3.70
N GLY A 307 14.12 11.03 3.67
CA GLY A 307 14.27 12.37 3.10
C GLY A 307 13.28 13.35 3.72
N TRP A 308 13.46 14.64 3.49
CA TRP A 308 12.52 15.65 3.94
C TRP A 308 11.17 15.52 3.24
N PHE A 309 10.14 16.16 3.81
CA PHE A 309 8.82 16.18 3.18
C PHE A 309 8.93 16.77 1.76
N ASP A 310 8.31 16.10 0.81
CA ASP A 310 8.34 16.46 -0.60
C ASP A 310 6.94 16.91 -1.05
N ALA A 311 6.75 18.22 -1.14
CA ALA A 311 5.48 18.81 -1.55
C ALA A 311 5.20 18.61 -3.04
N VAL A 312 6.23 18.43 -3.88
CA VAL A 312 6.07 18.20 -5.33
C VAL A 312 5.34 16.88 -5.56
N ILE A 313 5.83 15.78 -4.95
CA ILE A 313 5.17 14.48 -5.09
C ILE A 313 3.81 14.43 -4.38
N ALA A 314 3.65 15.17 -3.26
CA ALA A 314 2.36 15.20 -2.57
C ALA A 314 1.29 15.92 -3.40
N ARG A 315 1.62 17.05 -4.07
CA ARG A 315 0.75 17.72 -5.04
C ARG A 315 0.42 16.82 -6.23
N TYR A 316 1.44 16.17 -6.80
CA TYR A 316 1.24 15.21 -7.87
C TYR A 316 0.27 14.11 -7.47
N SER A 317 0.47 13.53 -6.28
CA SER A 317 -0.40 12.50 -5.74
C SER A 317 -1.82 13.01 -5.48
N ALA A 318 -1.97 14.25 -4.99
CA ALA A 318 -3.28 14.89 -4.83
C ALA A 318 -4.05 14.96 -6.16
N ARG A 319 -3.37 15.41 -7.22
CA ARG A 319 -3.94 15.53 -8.57
C ARG A 319 -4.33 14.18 -9.17
N ILE A 320 -3.43 13.19 -9.12
CA ILE A 320 -3.67 11.86 -9.72
C ILE A 320 -4.83 11.13 -9.04
N ASN A 321 -4.96 11.28 -7.73
CA ASN A 321 -5.98 10.56 -6.95
C ASN A 321 -7.27 11.38 -6.74
N GLY A 322 -7.28 12.67 -7.04
CA GLY A 322 -8.38 13.55 -6.64
C GLY A 322 -8.54 13.60 -5.12
N VAL A 323 -7.42 13.76 -4.39
CA VAL A 323 -7.43 13.75 -2.92
C VAL A 323 -8.30 14.87 -2.38
N THR A 324 -9.26 14.52 -1.54
CA THR A 324 -10.18 15.46 -0.90
C THR A 324 -9.68 15.96 0.45
N ALA A 325 -8.88 15.14 1.14
CA ALA A 325 -8.22 15.49 2.39
C ALA A 325 -6.97 14.64 2.60
N PHE A 326 -6.03 15.16 3.40
CA PHE A 326 -4.84 14.43 3.81
C PHE A 326 -4.88 14.04 5.29
N PHE A 327 -4.20 12.95 5.60
CA PHE A 327 -3.86 12.54 6.95
C PHE A 327 -2.32 12.54 7.09
N LEU A 328 -1.80 13.41 7.95
CA LEU A 328 -0.37 13.57 8.21
C LEU A 328 0.06 12.66 9.36
N THR A 329 1.06 11.84 9.17
CA THR A 329 1.59 10.93 10.20
C THR A 329 2.99 11.33 10.67
N LYS A 330 3.40 10.83 11.83
CA LYS A 330 4.79 10.93 12.32
C LYS A 330 5.29 12.36 12.56
N LEU A 331 4.43 13.28 12.97
CA LEU A 331 4.83 14.64 13.32
C LEU A 331 5.79 14.65 14.53
N ASP A 332 5.57 13.75 15.47
CA ASP A 332 6.38 13.51 16.68
C ASP A 332 7.87 13.29 16.38
N VAL A 333 8.18 12.65 15.26
CA VAL A 333 9.56 12.34 14.88
C VAL A 333 10.39 13.61 14.67
N LEU A 334 9.77 14.73 14.29
CA LEU A 334 10.46 15.98 13.98
C LEU A 334 10.66 16.91 15.20
N SER A 335 10.26 16.49 16.39
CA SER A 335 10.15 17.33 17.60
C SER A 335 11.47 17.89 18.14
N THR A 336 12.64 17.46 17.65
CA THR A 336 13.95 17.88 18.19
C THR A 336 14.84 18.53 17.13
N LEU A 337 14.24 19.12 16.10
CA LEU A 337 14.95 19.80 15.03
C LEU A 337 14.87 21.33 15.19
N ASP A 338 15.98 22.03 14.90
CA ASP A 338 16.02 23.49 14.85
C ASP A 338 15.28 24.05 13.63
N LYS A 339 15.43 23.36 12.49
CA LYS A 339 14.80 23.69 11.23
C LYS A 339 14.23 22.42 10.60
N VAL A 340 13.04 22.54 10.02
CA VAL A 340 12.38 21.46 9.29
C VAL A 340 12.18 21.89 7.84
N PRO A 341 12.97 21.34 6.89
CA PRO A 341 12.83 21.67 5.48
C PRO A 341 11.61 20.98 4.82
N ILE A 342 11.02 21.68 3.85
CA ILE A 342 10.08 21.12 2.88
C ILE A 342 10.66 21.29 1.48
N CYS A 343 10.73 20.22 0.70
CA CYS A 343 11.05 20.30 -0.72
C CYS A 343 9.83 20.88 -1.47
N VAL A 344 9.96 22.13 -1.93
CA VAL A 344 8.86 22.88 -2.54
C VAL A 344 8.88 22.84 -4.07
N ALA A 345 10.07 22.57 -4.64
CA ALA A 345 10.31 22.49 -6.08
C ALA A 345 11.52 21.61 -6.35
N TYR A 346 11.74 21.29 -7.62
CA TYR A 346 12.98 20.69 -8.11
C TYR A 346 13.73 21.65 -9.03
N ASP A 347 15.05 21.58 -8.97
CA ASP A 347 15.94 22.11 -10.00
C ASP A 347 16.32 20.96 -10.95
N VAL A 348 15.94 21.10 -12.21
CA VAL A 348 16.27 20.16 -13.29
C VAL A 348 17.08 20.92 -14.32
N ASP A 349 18.38 20.64 -14.39
CA ASP A 349 19.31 21.29 -15.33
C ASP A 349 19.26 22.83 -15.30
N GLY A 350 19.12 23.43 -14.10
CA GLY A 350 19.04 24.88 -13.90
C GLY A 350 17.62 25.45 -14.07
N HIS A 351 16.61 24.63 -14.33
CA HIS A 351 15.22 25.03 -14.42
C HIS A 351 14.44 24.61 -13.18
N ARG A 352 13.91 25.59 -12.45
CA ARG A 352 13.04 25.32 -11.31
C ARG A 352 11.66 24.87 -11.79
N THR A 353 11.18 23.73 -11.27
CA THR A 353 9.83 23.23 -11.51
C THR A 353 9.16 22.82 -10.21
N GLU A 354 7.87 23.08 -10.09
CA GLU A 354 7.03 22.62 -8.98
C GLU A 354 6.23 21.36 -9.31
N GLU A 355 6.41 20.84 -10.52
CA GLU A 355 5.81 19.61 -11.01
C GLU A 355 6.82 18.48 -11.07
N VAL A 356 6.32 17.24 -10.99
CA VAL A 356 7.15 16.05 -11.20
C VAL A 356 7.64 16.05 -12.65
N PRO A 357 8.95 15.93 -12.90
CA PRO A 357 9.50 15.89 -14.26
C PRO A 357 8.86 14.78 -15.10
N MET A 358 8.66 15.09 -16.38
CA MET A 358 7.97 14.18 -17.30
C MET A 358 8.77 12.91 -17.58
N THR A 359 10.10 13.01 -17.64
CA THR A 359 10.97 11.88 -17.94
C THR A 359 11.65 11.32 -16.71
N GLN A 360 11.89 10.02 -16.70
CA GLN A 360 12.63 9.37 -15.61
C GLN A 360 14.06 9.91 -15.49
N THR A 361 14.70 10.26 -16.59
CA THR A 361 16.05 10.85 -16.61
C THR A 361 16.07 12.17 -15.84
N GLU A 362 15.16 13.07 -16.16
CA GLU A 362 15.03 14.35 -15.46
C GLU A 362 14.73 14.13 -13.97
N PHE A 363 13.85 13.19 -13.65
CA PHE A 363 13.48 12.92 -12.26
C PHE A 363 14.64 12.32 -11.46
N HIS A 364 15.50 11.49 -12.07
CA HIS A 364 16.71 10.99 -11.45
C HIS A 364 17.75 12.08 -11.16
N HIS A 365 17.81 13.12 -11.99
CA HIS A 365 18.75 14.23 -11.87
C HIS A 365 18.16 15.44 -11.12
N ALA A 366 16.87 15.41 -10.78
CA ALA A 366 16.20 16.47 -10.07
C ALA A 366 16.84 16.70 -8.71
N LYS A 367 17.17 17.96 -8.43
CA LYS A 367 17.70 18.40 -7.14
C LYS A 367 16.61 19.10 -6.35
N PRO A 368 16.44 18.79 -5.06
CA PRO A 368 15.39 19.41 -4.25
C PRO A 368 15.72 20.88 -3.97
N VAL A 369 14.70 21.72 -4.07
CA VAL A 369 14.74 23.12 -3.62
C VAL A 369 13.93 23.19 -2.33
N TYR A 370 14.61 23.58 -1.24
CA TYR A 370 14.00 23.58 0.09
C TYR A 370 13.57 24.95 0.55
N GLU A 371 12.42 25.00 1.25
CA GLU A 371 12.01 26.06 2.14
C GLU A 371 12.14 25.58 3.58
N TYR A 372 12.69 26.44 4.47
CA TYR A 372 13.05 26.07 5.84
C TYR A 372 12.08 26.68 6.83
N PHE A 373 11.45 25.85 7.65
CA PHE A 373 10.56 26.23 8.73
C PHE A 373 11.27 26.11 10.07
N ASP A 374 10.90 26.94 11.03
CA ASP A 374 11.40 26.80 12.40
C ASP A 374 10.89 25.52 13.03
N GLY A 375 11.79 24.77 13.64
CA GLY A 375 11.47 23.57 14.38
C GLY A 375 10.82 23.85 15.72
N TRP A 376 10.52 22.78 16.43
CA TRP A 376 9.95 22.83 17.78
C TRP A 376 10.67 21.80 18.67
N TRP A 377 11.05 22.25 19.86
CA TRP A 377 11.77 21.41 20.83
C TRP A 377 10.85 20.82 21.91
N GLU A 378 9.60 20.61 21.56
CA GLU A 378 8.57 20.11 22.47
C GLU A 378 8.07 18.76 21.98
N ASP A 379 7.92 17.79 22.90
CA ASP A 379 7.26 16.53 22.60
C ASP A 379 5.77 16.80 22.34
N VAL A 380 5.31 16.40 21.17
CA VAL A 380 3.90 16.59 20.75
C VAL A 380 3.03 15.36 21.01
N SER A 381 3.59 14.29 21.56
CA SER A 381 2.90 13.00 21.71
C SER A 381 1.69 13.03 22.65
N ASP A 382 1.66 13.99 23.56
CA ASP A 382 0.55 14.19 24.50
C ASP A 382 -0.50 15.20 24.03
N ALA A 383 -0.31 15.84 22.88
CA ALA A 383 -1.30 16.72 22.28
C ALA A 383 -2.63 15.97 22.03
N ARG A 384 -3.76 16.62 22.30
CA ARG A 384 -5.12 16.09 22.06
C ARG A 384 -5.94 17.00 21.15
N SER A 385 -5.45 18.21 20.89
CA SER A 385 -6.03 19.16 19.97
C SER A 385 -4.94 19.88 19.19
N ILE A 386 -5.29 20.52 18.07
CA ILE A 386 -4.35 21.34 17.28
C ILE A 386 -3.76 22.49 18.11
N ASN A 387 -4.51 22.98 19.10
CA ASN A 387 -4.07 24.11 19.95
C ASN A 387 -3.01 23.70 20.97
N ASP A 388 -2.89 22.40 21.29
CA ASP A 388 -1.87 21.86 22.19
C ASP A 388 -0.50 21.76 21.49
N LEU A 389 -0.48 21.87 20.15
CA LEU A 389 0.78 21.83 19.39
C LEU A 389 1.55 23.16 19.52
N PRO A 390 2.88 23.11 19.57
CA PRO A 390 3.73 24.29 19.44
C PRO A 390 3.38 25.13 18.22
N LYS A 391 3.58 26.44 18.33
CA LYS A 391 3.28 27.39 17.23
C LYS A 391 3.97 26.98 15.92
N ASN A 392 5.23 26.58 15.99
CA ASN A 392 6.01 26.19 14.82
C ASN A 392 5.53 24.87 14.19
N ALA A 393 5.10 23.90 15.00
CA ALA A 393 4.49 22.66 14.51
C ALA A 393 3.18 22.94 13.76
N ARG A 394 2.34 23.85 14.27
CA ARG A 394 1.14 24.30 13.58
C ARG A 394 1.45 25.04 12.27
N ALA A 395 2.48 25.88 12.28
CA ALA A 395 2.94 26.58 11.07
C ALA A 395 3.44 25.59 10.00
N TYR A 396 4.17 24.54 10.40
CA TYR A 396 4.63 23.47 9.51
C TYR A 396 3.45 22.70 8.88
N ILE A 397 2.47 22.30 9.69
CA ILE A 397 1.25 21.62 9.20
C ILE A 397 0.51 22.53 8.19
N LYS A 398 0.37 23.80 8.53
CA LYS A 398 -0.32 24.78 7.65
C LYS A 398 0.44 24.98 6.34
N ALA A 399 1.76 25.07 6.38
CA ALA A 399 2.59 25.20 5.18
C ALA A 399 2.42 23.97 4.27
N ILE A 400 2.43 22.75 4.82
CA ILE A 400 2.14 21.53 4.05
C ILE A 400 0.75 21.63 3.41
N GLU A 401 -0.29 21.95 4.19
CA GLU A 401 -1.68 22.07 3.69
C GLU A 401 -1.76 23.03 2.50
N ASP A 402 -1.14 24.22 2.62
CA ASP A 402 -1.14 25.24 1.58
C ASP A 402 -0.38 24.79 0.32
N MET A 403 0.72 24.08 0.49
CA MET A 403 1.55 23.60 -0.62
C MET A 403 0.92 22.43 -1.38
N ILE A 404 0.20 21.54 -0.71
CA ILE A 404 -0.39 20.35 -1.35
C ILE A 404 -1.79 20.57 -1.91
N GLY A 405 -2.41 21.69 -1.58
CA GLY A 405 -3.68 22.14 -2.16
C GLY A 405 -4.92 21.38 -1.70
N ALA A 406 -4.83 20.64 -0.59
CA ALA A 406 -5.97 19.94 0.03
C ALA A 406 -5.84 19.96 1.56
N PRO A 407 -6.96 19.98 2.31
CA PRO A 407 -6.94 20.14 3.76
C PRO A 407 -6.30 18.92 4.46
N ILE A 408 -5.60 19.18 5.56
CA ILE A 408 -5.17 18.14 6.50
C ILE A 408 -6.33 17.90 7.47
N ALA A 409 -6.90 16.70 7.41
CA ALA A 409 -8.05 16.31 8.22
C ALA A 409 -7.65 15.58 9.52
N GLY A 410 -6.43 15.07 9.60
CA GLY A 410 -5.91 14.43 10.80
C GLY A 410 -4.39 14.48 10.89
N VAL A 411 -3.86 14.49 12.12
CA VAL A 411 -2.42 14.52 12.39
C VAL A 411 -2.07 13.46 13.43
N GLY A 412 -1.17 12.55 13.08
CA GLY A 412 -0.57 11.57 13.98
C GLY A 412 0.61 12.18 14.72
N VAL A 413 0.51 12.23 16.04
CA VAL A 413 1.50 12.81 16.98
C VAL A 413 2.22 11.73 17.80
N GLY A 414 2.12 10.47 17.41
CA GLY A 414 2.77 9.32 18.04
C GLY A 414 2.26 8.01 17.46
N PRO A 415 2.75 6.85 17.90
CA PRO A 415 2.40 5.55 17.31
C PRO A 415 1.00 5.04 17.70
N ARG A 416 0.47 5.38 18.89
CA ARG A 416 -0.79 4.84 19.40
C ARG A 416 -2.01 5.47 18.71
N ARG A 417 -3.15 4.78 18.77
CA ARG A 417 -4.44 5.24 18.24
C ARG A 417 -4.88 6.57 18.83
N ASP A 418 -4.76 6.73 20.14
CA ASP A 418 -5.12 7.94 20.90
C ASP A 418 -4.19 9.13 20.62
N GLN A 419 -3.03 8.90 20.01
CA GLN A 419 -2.08 9.93 19.58
C GLN A 419 -2.39 10.41 18.16
N THR A 420 -3.66 10.80 17.96
CA THR A 420 -4.15 11.33 16.67
C THR A 420 -5.04 12.54 16.93
N LEU A 421 -4.70 13.65 16.31
CA LEU A 421 -5.52 14.86 16.30
C LEU A 421 -6.47 14.79 15.10
N GLN A 422 -7.76 14.68 15.34
CA GLN A 422 -8.77 14.74 14.29
C GLN A 422 -9.18 16.22 14.10
N LEU A 423 -8.86 16.78 12.93
CA LEU A 423 -9.15 18.19 12.60
C LEU A 423 -10.46 18.32 11.84
N ARG A 424 -10.83 17.29 11.06
CA ARG A 424 -12.08 17.20 10.30
C ARG A 424 -12.61 15.77 10.35
N ASP A 425 -13.90 15.59 10.13
CA ASP A 425 -14.45 14.24 10.01
C ASP A 425 -14.04 13.61 8.67
N LEU A 426 -13.26 12.52 8.75
CA LEU A 426 -12.75 11.78 7.60
C LEU A 426 -13.84 10.97 6.86
N LEU A 427 -15.07 10.91 7.37
CA LEU A 427 -16.19 10.17 6.76
C LEU A 427 -17.25 11.11 6.15
N ARG A 428 -17.05 12.42 6.21
CA ARG A 428 -18.01 13.42 5.72
C ARG A 428 -17.45 14.35 4.68
#